data_62eabadf3b89897a3b5323c52206656c
#
_entry.id   62eabadf3b89897a3b5323c52206656c
#
_cell.length_a   1.000
_cell.length_b   1.000
_cell.length_c   1.000
_cell.angle_alpha   90.00
_cell.angle_beta   90.00
_cell.angle_gamma   90.00
#
_symmetry.space_group_name_H-M   'P 1'
#
loop_
_entity.id
_entity.type
_entity.pdbx_description
1 polymer ?
#
loop_
_entity_poly.entity_id
_entity_poly.type
_entity_poly.pdbx_seq_one_letter_code
_entity_poly.pdbx_strand_id
1 'polypeptide(L)'
;VGKGYRLAEFIVWTRRELYTLPVLAVVPVCLFELAQWRWLALPWTVVALIGTATAFIVGFKNAQTYARTVEAQQVWTSILNASRAWGLLSRDYATSAETSRRLIDRHLAWVTVLRYQMRRRRAWETTARGANAEYQRHYCVPEQVTALEDELAEFISAHELRDVLSSRNKGMRLMANQSQAIKGLFQDGELAINFFIELEK
;
A
#
# COMPACT_ATOMS: atom_id res chain seq x y z
N VAL A 1 -5.77 -0.54 -14.89
CA VAL A 1 -5.55 -1.99 -15.09
C VAL A 1 -4.04 -2.18 -15.07
N GLY A 2 -3.51 -2.78 -13.98
CA GLY A 2 -2.08 -3.01 -13.83
C GLY A 2 -1.57 -3.89 -14.98
N LYS A 3 -0.53 -3.42 -15.67
CA LYS A 3 0.15 -4.22 -16.69
C LYS A 3 0.77 -5.43 -15.97
N GLY A 4 0.41 -6.64 -16.40
CA GLY A 4 1.06 -7.86 -15.89
C GLY A 4 2.58 -7.77 -16.12
N TYR A 5 3.34 -8.32 -15.19
CA TYR A 5 4.81 -8.38 -15.31
C TYR A 5 5.19 -9.12 -16.59
N ARG A 6 6.08 -8.52 -17.39
CA ARG A 6 6.65 -9.19 -18.53
C ARG A 6 7.71 -10.20 -18.05
N LEU A 7 7.76 -11.36 -18.68
CA LEU A 7 8.78 -12.39 -18.37
C LEU A 7 10.21 -11.83 -18.39
N ALA A 8 10.49 -10.90 -19.31
CA ALA A 8 11.78 -10.23 -19.38
C ALA A 8 12.10 -9.39 -18.13
N GLU A 9 11.10 -8.67 -17.57
CA GLU A 9 11.27 -7.91 -16.34
C GLU A 9 11.53 -8.80 -15.14
N PHE A 10 10.85 -9.96 -15.08
CA PHE A 10 11.08 -10.95 -14.04
C PHE A 10 12.50 -11.54 -14.12
N ILE A 11 12.99 -11.90 -15.33
CA ILE A 11 14.35 -12.41 -15.54
C ILE A 11 15.40 -11.35 -15.16
N VAL A 12 15.19 -10.10 -15.54
CA VAL A 12 16.11 -9.00 -15.17
C VAL A 12 16.13 -8.80 -13.66
N TRP A 13 14.99 -8.91 -12.99
CA TRP A 13 14.88 -8.74 -11.55
C TRP A 13 15.51 -9.90 -10.76
N THR A 14 15.38 -11.14 -11.25
CA THR A 14 15.94 -12.34 -10.63
C THR A 14 17.31 -12.74 -11.18
N ARG A 15 17.93 -11.92 -12.07
CA ARG A 15 19.19 -12.26 -12.74
C ARG A 15 20.32 -12.61 -11.77
N ARG A 16 20.37 -11.96 -10.62
CA ARG A 16 21.41 -12.22 -9.61
C ARG A 16 21.31 -13.62 -9.05
N GLU A 17 20.11 -14.05 -8.70
CA GLU A 17 19.81 -15.39 -8.22
C GLU A 17 20.01 -16.43 -9.32
N LEU A 18 19.65 -16.10 -10.56
CA LEU A 18 19.86 -16.93 -11.74
C LEU A 18 21.34 -17.23 -12.02
N TYR A 19 22.27 -16.36 -11.65
CA TYR A 19 23.71 -16.60 -11.79
C TYR A 19 24.29 -17.25 -10.54
N THR A 20 23.89 -16.84 -9.34
CA THR A 20 24.47 -17.33 -8.09
C THR A 20 24.07 -18.78 -7.80
N LEU A 21 22.83 -19.18 -8.07
CA LEU A 21 22.37 -20.54 -7.80
C LEU A 21 23.07 -21.61 -8.66
N PRO A 22 23.21 -21.44 -10.01
CA PRO A 22 23.98 -22.39 -10.82
C PRO A 22 25.45 -22.47 -10.41
N VAL A 23 26.08 -21.33 -10.08
CA VAL A 23 27.49 -21.36 -9.62
C VAL A 23 27.62 -22.15 -8.33
N LEU A 24 26.74 -21.91 -7.35
CA LEU A 24 26.70 -22.63 -6.08
C LEU A 24 26.41 -24.13 -6.26
N ALA A 25 25.69 -24.50 -7.31
CA ALA A 25 25.44 -25.93 -7.63
C ALA A 25 26.58 -26.58 -8.37
N VAL A 26 27.14 -25.92 -9.39
CA VAL A 26 28.17 -26.49 -10.29
C VAL A 26 29.53 -26.56 -9.62
N VAL A 27 29.92 -25.55 -8.85
CA VAL A 27 31.24 -25.47 -8.20
C VAL A 27 31.52 -26.70 -7.30
N PRO A 28 30.64 -27.06 -6.34
CA PRO A 28 30.87 -28.26 -5.52
C PRO A 28 30.94 -29.56 -6.32
N VAL A 29 30.12 -29.69 -7.38
CA VAL A 29 30.14 -30.88 -8.27
C VAL A 29 31.45 -30.97 -9.02
N CYS A 30 31.94 -29.88 -9.58
CA CYS A 30 33.24 -29.84 -10.25
C CYS A 30 34.40 -30.17 -9.29
N LEU A 31 34.35 -29.62 -8.06
CA LEU A 31 35.37 -29.94 -7.06
C LEU A 31 35.34 -31.42 -6.64
N PHE A 32 34.15 -32.01 -6.52
CA PHE A 32 33.99 -33.44 -6.22
C PHE A 32 34.51 -34.32 -7.34
N GLU A 33 34.13 -34.04 -8.59
CA GLU A 33 34.48 -34.90 -9.74
C GLU A 33 35.92 -34.67 -10.25
N LEU A 34 36.32 -33.38 -10.42
CA LEU A 34 37.61 -33.04 -11.04
C LEU A 34 38.77 -33.02 -10.02
N ALA A 35 38.54 -32.41 -8.83
CA ALA A 35 39.55 -32.32 -7.80
C ALA A 35 39.56 -33.51 -6.83
N GLN A 36 38.65 -34.49 -7.03
CA GLN A 36 38.50 -35.70 -6.21
C GLN A 36 38.34 -35.41 -4.70
N TRP A 37 37.72 -34.30 -4.37
CA TRP A 37 37.42 -33.88 -2.98
C TRP A 37 36.22 -34.65 -2.42
N ARG A 38 36.42 -35.96 -2.18
CA ARG A 38 35.36 -36.90 -1.76
C ARG A 38 34.74 -36.57 -0.41
N TRP A 39 35.39 -35.73 0.42
CA TRP A 39 34.84 -35.26 1.68
C TRP A 39 33.64 -34.26 1.49
N LEU A 40 33.46 -33.73 0.28
CA LEU A 40 32.28 -32.92 -0.07
C LEU A 40 30.99 -33.74 -0.24
N ALA A 41 31.08 -35.08 -0.23
CA ALA A 41 29.92 -35.95 -0.34
C ALA A 41 29.00 -35.76 0.89
N LEU A 42 27.85 -35.15 0.68
CA LEU A 42 26.82 -34.98 1.72
C LEU A 42 25.87 -36.20 1.70
N PRO A 43 25.55 -36.79 2.88
CA PRO A 43 24.53 -37.82 2.97
C PRO A 43 23.18 -37.31 2.45
N TRP A 44 22.54 -38.05 1.58
CA TRP A 44 21.24 -37.72 0.99
C TRP A 44 20.18 -37.39 2.06
N THR A 45 20.17 -38.06 3.18
CA THR A 45 19.25 -37.90 4.27
C THR A 45 19.32 -36.45 4.86
N VAL A 46 20.52 -35.90 4.99
CA VAL A 46 20.74 -34.52 5.48
C VAL A 46 20.21 -33.53 4.45
N VAL A 47 20.50 -33.73 3.18
CA VAL A 47 20.01 -32.87 2.09
C VAL A 47 18.47 -32.89 2.02
N ALA A 48 17.87 -34.07 2.11
CA ALA A 48 16.42 -34.25 2.12
C ALA A 48 15.76 -33.55 3.32
N LEU A 49 16.34 -33.67 4.52
CA LEU A 49 15.83 -33.03 5.72
C LEU A 49 15.87 -31.51 5.58
N ILE A 50 16.99 -30.92 5.18
CA ILE A 50 17.14 -29.49 4.96
C ILE A 50 16.19 -28.99 3.86
N GLY A 51 16.07 -29.73 2.76
CA GLY A 51 15.16 -29.43 1.66
C GLY A 51 13.70 -29.39 2.12
N THR A 52 13.27 -30.39 2.88
CA THR A 52 11.93 -30.45 3.43
C THR A 52 11.66 -29.30 4.39
N ALA A 53 12.57 -29.02 5.33
CA ALA A 53 12.44 -27.90 6.26
C ALA A 53 12.35 -26.55 5.52
N THR A 54 13.19 -26.37 4.50
CA THR A 54 13.19 -25.15 3.67
C THR A 54 11.86 -25.01 2.92
N ALA A 55 11.35 -26.11 2.33
CA ALA A 55 10.06 -26.09 1.63
C ALA A 55 8.90 -25.69 2.55
N PHE A 56 8.87 -26.18 3.79
CA PHE A 56 7.87 -25.78 4.79
C PHE A 56 7.98 -24.29 5.13
N ILE A 57 9.17 -23.79 5.42
CA ILE A 57 9.38 -22.38 5.76
C ILE A 57 8.94 -21.48 4.61
N VAL A 58 9.31 -21.80 3.38
CA VAL A 58 8.92 -21.03 2.18
C VAL A 58 7.40 -21.11 1.97
N GLY A 59 6.82 -22.30 2.11
CA GLY A 59 5.38 -22.50 2.00
C GLY A 59 4.59 -21.63 3.00
N PHE A 60 4.97 -21.65 4.27
CA PHE A 60 4.33 -20.80 5.29
C PHE A 60 4.50 -19.31 5.04
N LYS A 61 5.69 -18.85 4.62
CA LYS A 61 5.92 -17.46 4.27
C LYS A 61 5.08 -17.01 3.08
N ASN A 62 4.97 -17.84 2.05
CA ASN A 62 4.12 -17.55 0.89
C ASN A 62 2.63 -17.47 1.29
N ALA A 63 2.15 -18.41 2.09
CA ALA A 63 0.79 -18.42 2.58
C ALA A 63 0.46 -17.15 3.41
N GLN A 64 1.37 -16.74 4.30
CA GLN A 64 1.20 -15.50 5.07
C GLN A 64 1.21 -14.26 4.19
N THR A 65 2.11 -14.20 3.20
CA THR A 65 2.18 -13.06 2.26
C THR A 65 0.90 -12.97 1.44
N TYR A 66 0.41 -14.10 0.94
CA TYR A 66 -0.85 -14.17 0.19
C TYR A 66 -2.03 -13.71 1.05
N ALA A 67 -2.16 -14.23 2.28
CA ALA A 67 -3.23 -13.84 3.19
C ALA A 67 -3.24 -12.34 3.47
N ARG A 68 -2.07 -11.73 3.73
CA ARG A 68 -1.95 -10.27 3.93
C ARG A 68 -2.33 -9.48 2.67
N THR A 69 -1.99 -9.99 1.48
CA THR A 69 -2.35 -9.34 0.22
C THR A 69 -3.86 -9.35 0.02
N VAL A 70 -4.52 -10.48 0.28
CA VAL A 70 -5.98 -10.60 0.21
C VAL A 70 -6.66 -9.68 1.21
N GLU A 71 -6.19 -9.67 2.46
CA GLU A 71 -6.70 -8.76 3.50
C GLU A 71 -6.59 -7.29 3.09
N ALA A 72 -5.42 -6.88 2.58
CA ALA A 72 -5.21 -5.52 2.08
C ALA A 72 -6.16 -5.16 0.92
N GLN A 73 -6.42 -6.10 0.01
CA GLN A 73 -7.38 -5.91 -1.09
C GLN A 73 -8.82 -5.77 -0.56
N GLN A 74 -9.21 -6.57 0.43
CA GLN A 74 -10.53 -6.47 1.05
C GLN A 74 -10.74 -5.13 1.74
N VAL A 75 -9.77 -4.68 2.55
CA VAL A 75 -9.81 -3.37 3.21
C VAL A 75 -9.91 -2.25 2.18
N TRP A 76 -9.11 -2.31 1.12
CA TRP A 76 -9.12 -1.29 0.06
C TRP A 76 -10.46 -1.26 -0.69
N THR A 77 -11.01 -2.43 -0.99
CA THR A 77 -12.34 -2.54 -1.62
C THR A 77 -13.44 -1.97 -0.72
N SER A 78 -13.37 -2.22 0.58
CA SER A 78 -14.32 -1.66 1.56
C SER A 78 -14.25 -0.13 1.60
N ILE A 79 -13.04 0.44 1.64
CA ILE A 79 -12.83 1.91 1.58
C ILE A 79 -13.42 2.47 0.29
N LEU A 80 -13.16 1.83 -0.85
CA LEU A 80 -13.66 2.29 -2.14
C LEU A 80 -15.20 2.28 -2.21
N ASN A 81 -15.82 1.21 -1.72
CA ASN A 81 -17.28 1.08 -1.71
C ASN A 81 -17.92 2.08 -0.75
N ALA A 82 -17.37 2.24 0.46
CA ALA A 82 -17.84 3.25 1.42
C ALA A 82 -17.68 4.67 0.87
N SER A 83 -16.55 4.98 0.24
CA SER A 83 -16.31 6.29 -0.40
C SER A 83 -17.31 6.60 -1.51
N ARG A 84 -17.65 5.60 -2.33
CA ARG A 84 -18.65 5.75 -3.39
C ARG A 84 -20.06 5.96 -2.82
N ALA A 85 -20.44 5.16 -1.82
CA ALA A 85 -21.73 5.32 -1.15
C ALA A 85 -21.85 6.70 -0.51
N TRP A 86 -20.79 7.12 0.18
CA TRP A 86 -20.71 8.44 0.80
C TRP A 86 -20.84 9.57 -0.24
N GLY A 87 -20.14 9.48 -1.37
CA GLY A 87 -20.22 10.45 -2.45
C GLY A 87 -21.62 10.54 -3.06
N LEU A 88 -22.31 9.41 -3.24
CA LEU A 88 -23.69 9.39 -3.71
C LEU A 88 -24.65 10.06 -2.70
N LEU A 89 -24.53 9.72 -1.43
CA LEU A 89 -25.33 10.35 -0.36
C LEU A 89 -25.11 11.86 -0.30
N SER A 90 -23.84 12.29 -0.34
CA SER A 90 -23.50 13.72 -0.32
C SER A 90 -24.05 14.47 -1.54
N ARG A 91 -24.08 13.82 -2.71
CA ARG A 91 -24.64 14.41 -3.92
C ARG A 91 -26.17 14.51 -3.89
N ASP A 92 -26.82 13.45 -3.44
CA ASP A 92 -28.27 13.30 -3.60
C ASP A 92 -29.04 13.99 -2.46
N TYR A 93 -28.42 14.19 -1.30
CA TYR A 93 -29.11 14.72 -0.11
C TYR A 93 -28.57 16.07 0.38
N ALA A 94 -27.52 16.61 -0.22
CA ALA A 94 -27.11 17.98 0.07
C ALA A 94 -28.07 18.97 -0.61
N THR A 95 -28.44 20.03 0.12
CA THR A 95 -29.41 21.02 -0.32
C THR A 95 -28.90 21.86 -1.49
N SER A 96 -27.59 22.04 -1.60
CA SER A 96 -26.96 22.80 -2.68
C SER A 96 -25.79 22.05 -3.32
N ALA A 97 -25.54 22.31 -4.60
CA ALA A 97 -24.38 21.77 -5.31
C ALA A 97 -23.05 22.20 -4.66
N GLU A 98 -22.99 23.39 -4.09
CA GLU A 98 -21.82 23.91 -3.38
C GLU A 98 -21.53 23.12 -2.10
N THR A 99 -22.58 22.83 -1.32
CA THR A 99 -22.47 22.01 -0.10
C THR A 99 -22.02 20.59 -0.45
N SER A 100 -22.65 19.97 -1.46
CA SER A 100 -22.25 18.65 -1.97
C SER A 100 -20.77 18.62 -2.36
N ARG A 101 -20.33 19.61 -3.14
CA ARG A 101 -18.94 19.71 -3.57
C ARG A 101 -17.97 19.82 -2.40
N ARG A 102 -18.23 20.70 -1.44
CA ARG A 102 -17.36 20.84 -0.25
C ARG A 102 -17.25 19.57 0.58
N LEU A 103 -18.34 18.82 0.73
CA LEU A 103 -18.33 17.54 1.42
C LEU A 103 -17.49 16.51 0.67
N ILE A 104 -17.66 16.44 -0.65
CA ILE A 104 -16.90 15.50 -1.52
C ILE A 104 -15.42 15.87 -1.57
N ASP A 105 -15.08 17.14 -1.74
CA ASP A 105 -13.70 17.62 -1.81
C ASP A 105 -12.96 17.30 -0.49
N ARG A 106 -13.58 17.50 0.67
CA ARG A 106 -12.99 17.15 1.96
C ARG A 106 -12.81 15.63 2.11
N HIS A 107 -13.73 14.82 1.58
CA HIS A 107 -13.56 13.37 1.54
C HIS A 107 -12.39 12.96 0.64
N LEU A 108 -12.22 13.60 -0.52
CA LEU A 108 -11.07 13.39 -1.40
C LEU A 108 -9.76 13.78 -0.71
N ALA A 109 -9.74 14.89 0.04
CA ALA A 109 -8.61 15.27 0.87
C ALA A 109 -8.26 14.18 1.91
N TRP A 110 -9.27 13.56 2.55
CA TRP A 110 -9.05 12.45 3.48
C TRP A 110 -8.45 11.22 2.80
N VAL A 111 -8.97 10.81 1.64
CA VAL A 111 -8.42 9.69 0.86
C VAL A 111 -6.98 9.99 0.43
N THR A 112 -6.68 11.24 0.06
CA THR A 112 -5.32 11.69 -0.28
C THR A 112 -4.38 11.55 0.92
N VAL A 113 -4.77 12.03 2.10
CA VAL A 113 -3.97 11.85 3.34
C VAL A 113 -3.75 10.37 3.64
N LEU A 114 -4.77 9.53 3.50
CA LEU A 114 -4.65 8.08 3.70
C LEU A 114 -3.64 7.47 2.76
N ARG A 115 -3.69 7.82 1.46
CA ARG A 115 -2.75 7.38 0.43
C ARG A 115 -1.30 7.74 0.81
N TYR A 116 -1.04 8.98 1.20
CA TYR A 116 0.30 9.42 1.65
C TYR A 116 0.77 8.68 2.90
N GLN A 117 -0.10 8.43 3.87
CA GLN A 117 0.24 7.68 5.07
C GLN A 117 0.62 6.23 4.75
N MET A 118 -0.12 5.59 3.85
CA MET A 118 0.14 4.20 3.42
C MET A 118 1.44 4.09 2.60
N ARG A 119 1.77 5.11 1.80
CA ARG A 119 2.97 5.15 0.93
C ARG A 119 4.21 5.75 1.59
N ARG A 120 4.12 6.11 2.87
CA ARG A 120 5.27 6.61 3.62
C ARG A 120 6.39 5.57 3.65
N ARG A 121 7.62 6.00 3.35
CA ARG A 121 8.82 5.13 3.41
C ARG A 121 8.93 4.44 4.76
N ARG A 122 9.22 3.15 4.71
CA ARG A 122 9.45 2.31 5.89
C ARG A 122 10.94 1.98 6.01
N ALA A 123 11.39 1.68 7.24
CA ALA A 123 12.80 1.38 7.52
C ALA A 123 13.35 0.20 6.69
N TRP A 124 12.51 -0.76 6.31
CA TRP A 124 12.91 -1.90 5.48
C TRP A 124 13.04 -1.60 3.97
N GLU A 125 12.58 -0.42 3.51
CA GLU A 125 12.70 0.05 2.12
C GLU A 125 14.02 0.80 1.87
N THR A 126 15.00 0.64 2.78
CA THR A 126 16.29 1.32 2.66
C THR A 126 17.01 0.97 1.36
N THR A 127 17.55 1.96 0.68
CA THR A 127 18.36 1.81 -0.53
C THR A 127 19.72 1.15 -0.28
N ALA A 128 20.12 0.97 0.99
CA ALA A 128 21.32 0.21 1.34
C ALA A 128 21.25 -1.26 0.84
N ARG A 129 20.05 -1.79 0.61
CA ARG A 129 19.85 -3.09 -0.03
C ARG A 129 19.75 -2.93 -1.54
N GLY A 130 20.62 -3.58 -2.31
CA GLY A 130 20.67 -3.46 -3.78
C GLY A 130 19.33 -3.72 -4.48
N ALA A 131 18.53 -4.69 -4.00
CA ALA A 131 17.20 -4.99 -4.51
C ALA A 131 16.23 -3.80 -4.35
N ASN A 132 16.25 -3.11 -3.22
CA ASN A 132 15.41 -1.94 -2.99
C ASN A 132 15.84 -0.75 -3.85
N ALA A 133 17.15 -0.57 -4.04
CA ALA A 133 17.69 0.48 -4.91
C ALA A 133 17.27 0.24 -6.37
N GLU A 134 17.30 -1.00 -6.82
CA GLU A 134 16.86 -1.37 -8.17
C GLU A 134 15.34 -1.18 -8.34
N TYR A 135 14.54 -1.59 -7.35
CA TYR A 135 13.10 -1.35 -7.33
C TYR A 135 12.77 0.14 -7.47
N GLN A 136 13.42 1.01 -6.71
CA GLN A 136 13.18 2.46 -6.73
C GLN A 136 13.58 3.12 -8.06
N ARG A 137 14.49 2.52 -8.83
CA ARG A 137 14.83 3.01 -10.19
C ARG A 137 13.72 2.74 -11.21
N HIS A 138 12.97 1.66 -11.03
CA HIS A 138 11.93 1.23 -11.97
C HIS A 138 10.53 1.68 -11.57
N TYR A 139 10.28 1.90 -10.28
CA TYR A 139 8.98 2.25 -9.72
C TYR A 139 9.07 3.58 -8.96
N CYS A 140 8.54 4.63 -9.57
CA CYS A 140 8.33 5.89 -8.89
C CYS A 140 7.06 5.81 -8.03
N VAL A 141 7.17 6.22 -6.78
CA VAL A 141 6.03 6.38 -5.87
C VAL A 141 5.75 7.88 -5.79
N PRO A 142 4.67 8.39 -6.44
CA PRO A 142 4.40 9.83 -6.52
C PRO A 142 4.37 10.50 -5.14
N GLU A 143 3.76 9.86 -4.16
CA GLU A 143 3.62 10.37 -2.79
C GLU A 143 4.96 10.53 -2.03
N GLN A 144 6.05 10.02 -2.59
CA GLN A 144 7.40 10.23 -2.02
C GLN A 144 8.15 11.39 -2.69
N VAL A 145 7.60 11.91 -3.77
CA VAL A 145 8.19 12.99 -4.60
C VAL A 145 7.37 14.27 -4.49
N THR A 146 6.03 14.16 -4.49
CA THR A 146 5.12 15.32 -4.34
C THR A 146 4.89 15.65 -2.87
N ALA A 147 4.64 16.93 -2.57
CA ALA A 147 4.29 17.35 -1.23
C ALA A 147 2.78 17.14 -0.98
N LEU A 148 2.43 16.59 0.17
CA LEU A 148 1.03 16.42 0.58
C LEU A 148 0.26 17.75 0.59
N GLU A 149 0.94 18.83 0.94
CA GLU A 149 0.37 20.17 1.03
C GLU A 149 -0.17 20.66 -0.31
N ASP A 150 0.58 20.45 -1.38
CA ASP A 150 0.21 20.86 -2.73
C ASP A 150 -1.06 20.16 -3.21
N GLU A 151 -1.16 18.83 -2.97
CA GLU A 151 -2.35 18.08 -3.36
C GLU A 151 -3.57 18.43 -2.49
N LEU A 152 -3.39 18.67 -1.19
CA LEU A 152 -4.51 19.03 -0.33
C LEU A 152 -5.07 20.42 -0.64
N ALA A 153 -4.22 21.36 -1.10
CA ALA A 153 -4.65 22.70 -1.48
C ALA A 153 -5.69 22.73 -2.61
N GLU A 154 -5.78 21.64 -3.40
CA GLU A 154 -6.80 21.51 -4.46
C GLU A 154 -8.20 21.23 -3.90
N PHE A 155 -8.29 20.63 -2.69
CA PHE A 155 -9.54 20.11 -2.15
C PHE A 155 -10.10 20.94 -0.97
N ILE A 156 -9.23 21.58 -0.18
CA ILE A 156 -9.62 22.27 1.05
C ILE A 156 -9.11 23.71 1.09
N SER A 157 -9.79 24.55 1.86
CA SER A 157 -9.42 25.96 2.01
C SER A 157 -8.06 26.11 2.69
N ALA A 158 -7.37 27.24 2.45
CA ALA A 158 -6.09 27.55 3.07
C ALA A 158 -6.14 27.58 4.62
N HIS A 159 -7.30 27.91 5.20
CA HIS A 159 -7.51 27.87 6.65
C HIS A 159 -7.55 26.43 7.15
N GLU A 160 -8.37 25.58 6.53
CA GLU A 160 -8.50 24.17 6.87
C GLU A 160 -7.21 23.40 6.62
N LEU A 161 -6.48 23.72 5.55
CA LEU A 161 -5.18 23.15 5.22
C LEU A 161 -4.17 23.37 6.37
N ARG A 162 -4.04 24.59 6.88
CA ARG A 162 -3.15 24.90 8.01
C ARG A 162 -3.53 24.12 9.26
N ASP A 163 -4.81 24.02 9.56
CA ASP A 163 -5.34 23.26 10.69
C ASP A 163 -5.01 21.76 10.58
N VAL A 164 -5.24 21.18 9.41
CA VAL A 164 -4.95 19.78 9.12
C VAL A 164 -3.44 19.49 9.19
N LEU A 165 -2.60 20.34 8.59
CA LEU A 165 -1.15 20.16 8.56
C LEU A 165 -0.52 20.26 9.94
N SER A 166 -1.04 21.12 10.82
CA SER A 166 -0.58 21.25 12.22
C SER A 166 -0.94 20.05 13.09
N SER A 167 -1.94 19.24 12.67
CA SER A 167 -2.42 18.11 13.46
C SER A 167 -1.50 16.91 13.36
N ARG A 168 -1.31 16.20 14.48
CA ARG A 168 -0.53 14.95 14.53
C ARG A 168 -1.16 13.86 13.65
N ASN A 169 -2.49 13.76 13.67
CA ASN A 169 -3.24 12.82 12.84
C ASN A 169 -4.13 13.59 11.85
N LYS A 170 -3.58 13.86 10.66
CA LYS A 170 -4.22 14.65 9.62
C LYS A 170 -5.53 14.02 9.12
N GLY A 171 -5.55 12.71 8.97
CA GLY A 171 -6.75 11.99 8.53
C GLY A 171 -7.90 12.11 9.53
N MET A 172 -7.63 11.92 10.82
CA MET A 172 -8.64 12.08 11.87
C MET A 172 -9.12 13.55 11.97
N ARG A 173 -8.23 14.54 11.74
CA ARG A 173 -8.62 15.94 11.75
C ARG A 173 -9.60 16.26 10.62
N LEU A 174 -9.35 15.75 9.42
CA LEU A 174 -10.29 15.90 8.29
C LEU A 174 -11.64 15.24 8.57
N MET A 175 -11.65 14.05 9.17
CA MET A 175 -12.91 13.40 9.57
C MET A 175 -13.67 14.21 10.61
N ALA A 176 -12.98 14.79 11.61
CA ALA A 176 -13.60 15.66 12.60
C ALA A 176 -14.19 16.93 11.97
N ASN A 177 -13.46 17.55 11.04
CA ASN A 177 -13.95 18.72 10.30
C ASN A 177 -15.18 18.36 9.43
N GLN A 178 -15.18 17.15 8.86
CA GLN A 178 -16.31 16.64 8.09
C GLN A 178 -17.55 16.44 8.95
N SER A 179 -17.41 15.77 10.10
CA SER A 179 -18.49 15.56 11.05
C SER A 179 -19.06 16.90 11.57
N GLN A 180 -18.20 17.87 11.88
CA GLN A 180 -18.65 19.21 12.28
C GLN A 180 -19.44 19.92 11.16
N ALA A 181 -19.01 19.79 9.91
CA ALA A 181 -19.74 20.37 8.78
C ALA A 181 -21.13 19.74 8.61
N ILE A 182 -21.23 18.40 8.70
CA ILE A 182 -22.50 17.67 8.62
C ILE A 182 -23.42 18.07 9.78
N LYS A 183 -22.88 18.21 11.00
CA LYS A 183 -23.63 18.69 12.15
C LYS A 183 -24.16 20.10 11.95
N GLY A 184 -23.37 21.00 11.38
CA GLY A 184 -23.81 22.37 11.03
C GLY A 184 -24.99 22.35 10.06
N LEU A 185 -24.89 21.58 8.97
CA LEU A 185 -25.98 21.42 7.99
C LEU A 185 -27.28 20.88 8.61
N PHE A 186 -27.15 19.95 9.56
CA PHE A 186 -28.32 19.46 10.30
C PHE A 186 -28.94 20.55 11.20
N GLN A 187 -28.12 21.31 11.91
CA GLN A 187 -28.59 22.40 12.79
C GLN A 187 -29.25 23.56 12.01
N ASP A 188 -28.76 23.82 10.81
CA ASP A 188 -29.29 24.84 9.90
C ASP A 188 -30.58 24.39 9.19
N GLY A 189 -31.00 23.11 9.40
CA GLY A 189 -32.19 22.53 8.79
C GLY A 189 -32.00 22.13 7.31
N GLU A 190 -30.76 22.14 6.84
CA GLU A 190 -30.40 21.77 5.48
C GLU A 190 -30.33 20.26 5.30
N LEU A 191 -30.31 19.46 6.38
CA LEU A 191 -30.17 18.01 6.34
C LEU A 191 -31.23 17.35 7.23
N ALA A 192 -32.02 16.44 6.68
CA ALA A 192 -32.97 15.66 7.46
C ALA A 192 -32.25 14.67 8.38
N ILE A 193 -32.86 14.35 9.55
CA ILE A 193 -32.27 13.50 10.59
C ILE A 193 -31.81 12.12 10.07
N ASN A 194 -32.57 11.50 9.17
CA ASN A 194 -32.23 10.20 8.62
C ASN A 194 -30.91 10.24 7.79
N PHE A 195 -30.68 11.31 7.06
CA PHE A 195 -29.47 11.49 6.25
C PHE A 195 -28.28 11.92 7.11
N PHE A 196 -28.50 12.69 8.16
CA PHE A 196 -27.49 12.98 9.15
C PHE A 196 -26.92 11.70 9.75
N ILE A 197 -27.78 10.75 10.15
CA ILE A 197 -27.38 9.47 10.72
C ILE A 197 -26.61 8.61 9.69
N GLU A 198 -27.03 8.62 8.42
CA GLU A 198 -26.33 7.84 7.37
C GLU A 198 -24.98 8.43 6.99
N LEU A 199 -24.82 9.75 7.00
CA LEU A 199 -23.55 10.41 6.69
C LEU A 199 -22.51 10.32 7.83
N GLU A 200 -22.95 10.10 9.06
CA GLU A 200 -22.08 9.93 10.24
C GLU A 200 -21.63 8.47 10.48
N LYS A 201 -22.20 7.51 9.75
CA LYS A 201 -21.75 6.10 9.77
C LYS A 201 -20.45 5.87 8.99
#